data_760541fe9506a9e891366baedb8603ee
#
_entry.id   760541fe9506a9e891366baedb8603ee
#
_cell.length_a   1.000
_cell.length_b   1.000
_cell.length_c   1.000
_cell.angle_alpha   90.00
_cell.angle_beta   90.00
_cell.angle_gamma   90.00
#
_symmetry.space_group_name_H-M   'P 1'
#
loop_
_entity.id
_entity.type
_entity.pdbx_description
1 polymer ?
#
loop_
_entity_poly.entity_id
_entity_poly.type
_entity_poly.pdbx_seq_one_letter_code
_entity_poly.pdbx_strand_id
1 'polypeptide(L)'
;RDIVFIGGLTHHMRYQGYLEAMNHHGLQPWSTDAFSLRAEPTQANGYQLMQQLLDMPSPPTAVICYNDLMAFGAESALGERGLFAGEDISLIGNDGVAACAYSNPPLTTIAVEPLALGKQAAQQILRRIAQPDAPLSHYIYRPTLQIRASTGKRGR
;
A
#
# COMPACT_ATOMS: atom_id res chain seq x y z
N ARG A 1 1.04 14.14 13.13
CA ARG A 1 1.17 12.83 12.43
C ARG A 1 0.72 13.08 11.00
N ASP A 2 1.69 13.15 10.11
CA ASP A 2 1.47 13.52 8.71
C ASP A 2 1.59 12.24 7.89
N ILE A 3 0.44 11.64 7.58
CA ILE A 3 0.35 10.38 6.82
C ILE A 3 -0.16 10.72 5.42
N VAL A 4 0.55 10.28 4.40
CA VAL A 4 0.17 10.48 3.01
C VAL A 4 -0.09 9.14 2.31
N PHE A 5 -1.02 9.13 1.37
CA PHE A 5 -1.25 8.00 0.47
C PHE A 5 -0.76 8.38 -0.94
N ILE A 6 0.07 7.54 -1.55
CA ILE A 6 0.60 7.77 -2.89
C ILE A 6 0.19 6.71 -3.90
N GLY A 7 -0.10 7.15 -5.13
CA GLY A 7 -0.44 6.30 -6.27
C GLY A 7 -1.91 5.94 -6.42
N GLY A 8 -2.24 5.37 -7.57
CA GLY A 8 -3.60 4.98 -7.92
C GLY A 8 -4.52 6.14 -8.27
N LEU A 9 -5.80 5.83 -8.44
CA LEU A 9 -6.84 6.82 -8.73
C LEU A 9 -7.60 7.18 -7.44
N THR A 10 -8.01 8.44 -7.30
CA THR A 10 -8.69 8.95 -6.10
C THR A 10 -10.03 8.28 -5.78
N HIS A 11 -10.70 7.69 -6.76
CA HIS A 11 -11.93 6.91 -6.56
C HIS A 11 -11.66 5.44 -6.23
N HIS A 12 -10.40 5.04 -6.08
CA HIS A 12 -10.08 3.66 -5.76
C HIS A 12 -10.37 3.36 -4.28
N MET A 13 -10.90 2.15 -4.00
CA MET A 13 -11.31 1.73 -2.65
C MET A 13 -10.18 1.81 -1.61
N ARG A 14 -8.92 1.58 -2.00
CA ARG A 14 -7.76 1.71 -1.11
C ARG A 14 -7.59 3.15 -0.59
N TYR A 15 -7.77 4.14 -1.47
CA TYR A 15 -7.71 5.55 -1.09
C TYR A 15 -8.89 5.96 -0.21
N GLN A 16 -10.10 5.45 -0.52
CA GLN A 16 -11.27 5.70 0.33
C GLN A 16 -11.06 5.16 1.75
N GLY A 17 -10.52 3.94 1.88
CA GLY A 17 -10.17 3.37 3.18
C GLY A 17 -9.16 4.22 3.97
N TYR A 18 -8.16 4.79 3.27
CA TYR A 18 -7.24 5.76 3.90
C TYR A 18 -7.99 6.99 4.42
N LEU A 19 -8.88 7.59 3.62
CA LEU A 19 -9.66 8.77 4.04
C LEU A 19 -10.55 8.46 5.25
N GLU A 20 -11.23 7.32 5.24
CA GLU A 20 -12.08 6.88 6.37
C GLU A 20 -11.25 6.68 7.64
N ALA A 21 -10.07 6.06 7.55
CA ALA A 21 -9.19 5.87 8.68
C ALA A 21 -8.67 7.21 9.23
N MET A 22 -8.23 8.13 8.36
CA MET A 22 -7.79 9.46 8.78
C MET A 22 -8.90 10.20 9.52
N ASN A 23 -10.11 10.24 8.95
CA ASN A 23 -11.27 10.88 9.56
C ASN A 23 -11.64 10.24 10.91
N HIS A 24 -11.65 8.91 10.98
CA HIS A 24 -11.96 8.18 12.23
C HIS A 24 -11.02 8.54 13.37
N HIS A 25 -9.75 8.81 13.06
CA HIS A 25 -8.73 9.19 14.04
C HIS A 25 -8.56 10.71 14.23
N GLY A 26 -9.43 11.52 13.63
CA GLY A 26 -9.36 12.98 13.70
C GLY A 26 -8.11 13.58 13.06
N LEU A 27 -7.50 12.86 12.11
CA LEU A 27 -6.34 13.31 11.34
C LEU A 27 -6.80 13.94 10.03
N GLN A 28 -6.08 14.97 9.58
CA GLN A 28 -6.36 15.57 8.28
C GLN A 28 -5.65 14.78 7.17
N PRO A 29 -6.40 14.28 6.17
CA PRO A 29 -5.76 13.69 5.00
C PRO A 29 -4.96 14.75 4.23
N TRP A 30 -3.85 14.33 3.63
CA TRP A 30 -3.13 15.21 2.72
C TRP A 30 -3.99 15.53 1.49
N SER A 31 -3.99 16.81 1.08
CA SER A 31 -4.69 17.24 -0.13
C SER A 31 -4.02 16.61 -1.36
N THR A 32 -4.82 15.94 -2.17
CA THR A 32 -4.36 15.34 -3.44
C THR A 32 -4.08 16.40 -4.51
N ASP A 33 -4.54 17.64 -4.32
CA ASP A 33 -4.40 18.72 -5.31
C ASP A 33 -2.99 19.32 -5.32
N ALA A 34 -2.27 19.24 -4.20
CA ALA A 34 -0.90 19.75 -4.09
C ALA A 34 0.13 18.86 -4.81
N PHE A 35 -0.17 17.58 -5.01
CA PHE A 35 0.66 16.62 -5.72
C PHE A 35 -0.22 15.82 -6.66
N SER A 36 0.24 15.60 -7.87
CA SER A 36 -0.31 14.56 -8.73
C SER A 36 0.01 13.19 -8.12
N LEU A 37 -0.57 12.93 -6.92
CA LEU A 37 -0.48 11.61 -6.26
C LEU A 37 -1.16 10.52 -7.11
N ARG A 38 -1.77 10.93 -8.23
CA ARG A 38 -2.37 10.09 -9.26
C ARG A 38 -1.28 9.66 -10.23
N ALA A 39 -0.61 8.59 -9.90
CA ALA A 39 0.37 8.01 -10.78
C ALA A 39 0.07 6.52 -10.98
N GLU A 40 0.44 6.00 -12.15
CA GLU A 40 0.41 4.57 -12.37
C GLU A 40 1.22 3.87 -11.27
N PRO A 41 0.76 2.70 -10.80
CA PRO A 41 1.36 2.03 -9.66
C PRO A 41 2.66 1.28 -10.05
N THR A 42 3.66 2.05 -10.48
CA THR A 42 4.99 1.58 -10.88
C THR A 42 6.04 1.94 -9.84
N GLN A 43 7.17 1.20 -9.85
CA GLN A 43 8.31 1.51 -8.99
C GLN A 43 8.89 2.91 -9.30
N ALA A 44 9.00 3.27 -10.58
CA ALA A 44 9.49 4.59 -11.01
C ALA A 44 8.65 5.74 -10.46
N ASN A 45 7.32 5.60 -10.51
CA ASN A 45 6.41 6.62 -9.97
C ASN A 45 6.46 6.68 -8.45
N GLY A 46 6.62 5.54 -7.77
CA GLY A 46 6.84 5.52 -6.31
C GLY A 46 8.10 6.29 -5.91
N TYR A 47 9.19 6.09 -6.64
CA TYR A 47 10.44 6.82 -6.46
C TYR A 47 10.25 8.33 -6.68
N GLN A 48 9.67 8.74 -7.82
CA GLN A 48 9.48 10.16 -8.14
C GLN A 48 8.57 10.88 -7.13
N LEU A 49 7.46 10.26 -6.74
CA LEU A 49 6.54 10.84 -5.74
C LEU A 49 7.23 10.98 -4.38
N MET A 50 8.02 10.00 -3.97
CA MET A 50 8.76 10.08 -2.72
C MET A 50 9.80 11.19 -2.74
N GLN A 51 10.54 11.37 -3.84
CA GLN A 51 11.46 12.50 -4.00
C GLN A 51 10.75 13.85 -3.84
N GLN A 52 9.58 14.00 -4.45
CA GLN A 52 8.77 15.23 -4.32
C GLN A 52 8.33 15.46 -2.87
N LEU A 53 7.92 14.40 -2.15
CA LEU A 53 7.54 14.49 -0.74
C LEU A 53 8.72 14.90 0.15
N LEU A 54 9.92 14.37 -0.14
CA LEU A 54 11.14 14.68 0.60
C LEU A 54 11.65 16.13 0.35
N ASP A 55 11.32 16.71 -0.80
CA ASP A 55 11.68 18.10 -1.13
C ASP A 55 10.76 19.13 -0.46
N MET A 56 9.72 18.70 0.22
CA MET A 56 8.80 19.61 0.94
C MET A 56 9.46 20.19 2.19
N PRO A 57 9.07 21.43 2.59
CA PRO A 57 9.53 22.03 3.84
C PRO A 57 9.19 21.19 5.09
N SER A 58 8.14 20.38 5.02
CA SER A 58 7.69 19.48 6.09
C SER A 58 7.29 18.13 5.46
N PRO A 59 8.24 17.20 5.28
CA PRO A 59 7.94 15.88 4.73
C PRO A 59 6.98 15.08 5.62
N PRO A 60 6.23 14.12 5.04
CA PRO A 60 5.33 13.26 5.82
C PRO A 60 6.12 12.35 6.77
N THR A 61 5.46 11.92 7.83
CA THR A 61 6.05 10.96 8.79
C THR A 61 5.72 9.50 8.46
N ALA A 62 4.74 9.30 7.58
CA ALA A 62 4.37 7.98 7.09
C ALA A 62 3.81 8.08 5.67
N VAL A 63 4.11 7.07 4.86
CA VAL A 63 3.66 6.95 3.48
C VAL A 63 2.99 5.60 3.29
N ILE A 64 1.75 5.63 2.79
CA ILE A 64 1.01 4.45 2.35
C ILE A 64 1.07 4.42 0.83
N CYS A 65 1.69 3.37 0.29
CA CYS A 65 1.80 3.18 -1.15
C CYS A 65 0.62 2.36 -1.68
N TYR A 66 0.16 2.70 -2.87
CA TYR A 66 -0.91 1.97 -3.55
C TYR A 66 -0.60 0.47 -3.68
N ASN A 67 0.66 0.13 -3.96
CA ASN A 67 1.14 -1.26 -4.03
C ASN A 67 2.61 -1.38 -3.57
N ASP A 68 3.10 -2.62 -3.51
CA ASP A 68 4.47 -2.92 -3.07
C ASP A 68 5.53 -2.40 -4.07
N LEU A 69 5.24 -2.36 -5.37
CA LEU A 69 6.18 -1.82 -6.37
C LEU A 69 6.47 -0.33 -6.12
N MET A 70 5.42 0.44 -5.85
CA MET A 70 5.59 1.85 -5.48
C MET A 70 6.37 2.00 -4.18
N ALA A 71 6.13 1.12 -3.20
CA ALA A 71 6.85 1.15 -1.94
C ALA A 71 8.35 0.90 -2.15
N PHE A 72 8.75 -0.05 -3.00
CA PHE A 72 10.16 -0.26 -3.35
C PHE A 72 10.80 0.97 -4.02
N GLY A 73 10.04 1.68 -4.86
CA GLY A 73 10.49 2.94 -5.43
C GLY A 73 10.69 4.02 -4.37
N ALA A 74 9.73 4.16 -3.48
CA ALA A 74 9.80 5.10 -2.35
C ALA A 74 10.97 4.77 -1.42
N GLU A 75 11.23 3.50 -1.13
CA GLU A 75 12.36 3.02 -0.33
C GLU A 75 13.70 3.39 -0.99
N SER A 76 13.81 3.23 -2.30
CA SER A 76 15.00 3.65 -3.07
C SER A 76 15.25 5.15 -2.94
N ALA A 77 14.21 5.98 -3.04
CA ALA A 77 14.32 7.42 -2.89
C ALA A 77 14.75 7.85 -1.48
N LEU A 78 14.26 7.16 -0.43
CA LEU A 78 14.72 7.35 0.95
C LEU A 78 16.22 7.04 1.07
N GLY A 79 16.66 5.89 0.56
CA GLY A 79 18.05 5.45 0.64
C GLY A 79 19.03 6.42 -0.02
N GLU A 80 18.68 7.05 -1.16
CA GLU A 80 19.50 8.07 -1.82
C GLU A 80 19.68 9.34 -0.98
N ARG A 81 18.74 9.63 -0.07
CA ARG A 81 18.84 10.75 0.88
C ARG A 81 19.47 10.34 2.21
N GLY A 82 19.92 9.09 2.36
CA GLY A 82 20.46 8.56 3.60
C GLY A 82 19.39 8.37 4.69
N LEU A 83 18.11 8.28 4.28
CA LEU A 83 16.97 8.05 5.18
C LEU A 83 16.53 6.59 5.12
N PHE A 84 15.96 6.10 6.21
CA PHE A 84 15.55 4.71 6.36
C PHE A 84 14.06 4.59 6.63
N ALA A 85 13.40 3.70 5.87
CA ALA A 85 12.02 3.33 6.14
C ALA A 85 11.90 2.70 7.54
N GLY A 86 10.88 3.10 8.28
CA GLY A 86 10.66 2.63 9.66
C GLY A 86 11.38 3.42 10.75
N GLU A 87 12.49 4.04 10.44
CA GLU A 87 13.23 4.91 11.36
C GLU A 87 12.86 6.38 11.16
N ASP A 88 13.05 6.90 9.95
CA ASP A 88 12.79 8.30 9.61
C ASP A 88 11.35 8.50 9.12
N ILE A 89 10.89 7.66 8.19
CA ILE A 89 9.55 7.68 7.62
C ILE A 89 8.99 6.26 7.60
N SER A 90 7.82 6.06 8.19
CA SER A 90 7.13 4.76 8.10
C SER A 90 6.61 4.53 6.67
N LEU A 91 6.84 3.33 6.13
CA LEU A 91 6.45 2.98 4.77
C LEU A 91 5.61 1.69 4.77
N ILE A 92 4.45 1.73 4.09
CA ILE A 92 3.55 0.57 3.96
C ILE A 92 3.25 0.34 2.47
N GLY A 93 3.42 -0.92 2.03
CA GLY A 93 2.99 -1.41 0.74
C GLY A 93 1.62 -2.09 0.75
N ASN A 94 1.24 -2.63 -0.38
CA ASN A 94 0.01 -3.40 -0.56
C ASN A 94 0.25 -4.40 -1.69
N ASP A 95 -0.16 -5.62 -1.53
CA ASP A 95 -0.26 -6.84 -2.35
C ASP A 95 0.44 -8.02 -1.67
N GLY A 96 1.50 -7.81 -0.88
CA GLY A 96 2.20 -8.87 -0.14
C GLY A 96 3.12 -9.71 -1.02
N VAL A 97 3.80 -9.08 -2.00
CA VAL A 97 4.74 -9.83 -2.86
C VAL A 97 5.93 -10.37 -2.06
N ALA A 98 6.46 -11.52 -2.47
CA ALA A 98 7.55 -12.18 -1.74
C ALA A 98 8.78 -11.28 -1.51
N ALA A 99 9.06 -10.36 -2.43
CA ALA A 99 10.16 -9.41 -2.34
C ALA A 99 10.09 -8.51 -1.08
N CYS A 100 8.91 -8.27 -0.51
CA CYS A 100 8.74 -7.48 0.71
C CYS A 100 9.53 -8.02 1.92
N ALA A 101 9.77 -9.33 1.95
CA ALA A 101 10.54 -9.95 3.03
C ALA A 101 12.06 -9.73 2.89
N TYR A 102 12.51 -9.34 1.71
CA TYR A 102 13.92 -9.23 1.33
C TYR A 102 14.36 -7.79 0.99
N SER A 103 13.43 -6.81 1.03
CA SER A 103 13.78 -5.39 0.92
C SER A 103 14.57 -4.94 2.16
N ASN A 104 15.20 -3.80 2.08
CA ASN A 104 16.04 -3.29 3.18
C ASN A 104 15.66 -1.84 3.56
N PRO A 105 14.90 -1.70 4.66
CA PRO A 105 14.41 -2.73 5.59
C PRO A 105 13.24 -3.57 5.01
N PRO A 106 12.94 -4.77 5.57
CA PRO A 106 11.79 -5.57 5.15
C PRO A 106 10.48 -4.79 5.22
N LEU A 107 9.72 -4.81 4.10
CA LEU A 107 8.54 -3.96 3.89
C LEU A 107 7.30 -4.50 4.60
N THR A 108 6.68 -3.66 5.44
CA THR A 108 5.32 -3.85 5.94
C THR A 108 4.34 -3.72 4.79
N THR A 109 3.42 -4.69 4.66
CA THR A 109 2.47 -4.70 3.52
C THR A 109 1.13 -5.32 3.90
N ILE A 110 0.08 -4.92 3.21
CA ILE A 110 -1.24 -5.58 3.25
C ILE A 110 -1.20 -6.72 2.24
N ALA A 111 -1.10 -7.95 2.75
CA ALA A 111 -0.94 -9.15 1.91
C ALA A 111 -2.27 -9.77 1.52
N VAL A 112 -2.38 -10.15 0.27
CA VAL A 112 -3.40 -11.06 -0.26
C VAL A 112 -2.76 -12.42 -0.54
N GLU A 113 -3.56 -13.50 -0.49
CA GLU A 113 -3.10 -14.87 -0.72
C GLU A 113 -3.48 -15.34 -2.14
N PRO A 114 -2.67 -15.08 -3.18
CA PRO A 114 -3.05 -15.36 -4.57
C PRO A 114 -3.36 -16.82 -4.82
N LEU A 115 -2.63 -17.74 -4.16
CA LEU A 115 -2.86 -19.16 -4.29
C LEU A 115 -4.23 -19.58 -3.75
N ALA A 116 -4.62 -19.06 -2.59
CA ALA A 116 -5.93 -19.33 -1.99
C ALA A 116 -7.06 -18.78 -2.87
N LEU A 117 -6.89 -17.55 -3.39
CA LEU A 117 -7.82 -16.94 -4.33
C LEU A 117 -7.98 -17.74 -5.60
N GLY A 118 -6.87 -18.20 -6.22
CA GLY A 118 -6.89 -19.02 -7.42
C GLY A 118 -7.59 -20.36 -7.21
N LYS A 119 -7.30 -21.04 -6.09
CA LYS A 119 -7.99 -22.29 -5.71
C LYS A 119 -9.49 -22.08 -5.57
N GLN A 120 -9.89 -21.02 -4.83
CA GLN A 120 -11.29 -20.71 -4.60
C GLN A 120 -12.02 -20.38 -5.91
N ALA A 121 -11.40 -19.58 -6.79
CA ALA A 121 -11.97 -19.26 -8.11
C ALA A 121 -12.19 -20.53 -8.95
N ALA A 122 -11.19 -21.41 -9.03
CA ALA A 122 -11.31 -22.68 -9.75
C ALA A 122 -12.42 -23.57 -9.18
N GLN A 123 -12.51 -23.69 -7.85
CA GLN A 123 -13.58 -24.44 -7.20
C GLN A 123 -14.97 -23.89 -7.52
N GLN A 124 -15.14 -22.56 -7.52
CA GLN A 124 -16.42 -21.92 -7.88
C GLN A 124 -16.80 -22.19 -9.34
N ILE A 125 -15.85 -22.14 -10.26
CA ILE A 125 -16.10 -22.44 -11.69
C ILE A 125 -16.50 -23.91 -11.85
N LEU A 126 -15.78 -24.85 -11.27
CA LEU A 126 -16.10 -26.28 -11.35
C LEU A 126 -17.48 -26.58 -10.74
N ARG A 127 -17.80 -25.98 -9.61
CA ARG A 127 -19.13 -26.10 -9.01
C ARG A 127 -20.23 -25.56 -9.94
N ARG A 128 -19.99 -24.42 -10.59
CA ARG A 128 -20.95 -23.81 -11.51
C ARG A 128 -21.18 -24.68 -12.75
N ILE A 129 -20.14 -25.30 -13.27
CA ILE A 129 -20.23 -26.24 -14.40
C ILE A 129 -21.06 -27.49 -13.99
N ALA A 130 -20.80 -28.06 -12.82
CA ALA A 130 -21.49 -29.24 -12.33
C ALA A 130 -22.95 -28.98 -11.93
N GLN A 131 -23.24 -27.76 -11.49
CA GLN A 131 -24.56 -27.35 -10.98
C GLN A 131 -24.94 -25.98 -11.54
N PRO A 132 -25.36 -25.89 -12.83
CA PRO A 132 -25.64 -24.60 -13.49
C PRO A 132 -26.72 -23.75 -12.81
N ASP A 133 -27.71 -24.40 -12.20
CA ASP A 133 -28.85 -23.74 -11.55
C ASP A 133 -28.63 -23.44 -10.05
N ALA A 134 -27.47 -23.80 -9.50
CA ALA A 134 -27.17 -23.52 -8.10
C ALA A 134 -27.14 -22.01 -7.83
N PRO A 135 -27.57 -21.53 -6.66
CA PRO A 135 -27.49 -20.13 -6.29
C PRO A 135 -26.05 -19.58 -6.43
N LEU A 136 -25.95 -18.31 -6.81
CA LEU A 136 -24.65 -17.60 -6.83
C LEU A 136 -24.12 -17.48 -5.40
N SER A 137 -22.83 -17.79 -5.24
CA SER A 137 -22.14 -17.60 -3.96
C SER A 137 -21.11 -16.49 -4.08
N HIS A 138 -21.05 -15.63 -3.07
CA HIS A 138 -20.03 -14.59 -2.94
C HIS A 138 -18.98 -15.05 -1.95
N TYR A 139 -17.71 -14.95 -2.33
CA TYR A 139 -16.59 -15.25 -1.47
C TYR A 139 -15.81 -13.97 -1.20
N ILE A 140 -15.76 -13.55 0.07
CA ILE A 140 -15.01 -12.37 0.49
C ILE A 140 -13.71 -12.84 1.14
N TYR A 141 -12.59 -12.53 0.50
CA TYR A 141 -11.27 -12.76 1.04
C TYR A 141 -10.82 -11.56 1.86
N ARG A 142 -10.33 -11.81 3.09
CA ARG A 142 -9.80 -10.75 3.95
C ARG A 142 -8.28 -10.72 3.83
N PRO A 143 -7.69 -9.60 3.40
CA PRO A 143 -6.24 -9.43 3.41
C PRO A 143 -5.72 -9.39 4.85
N THR A 144 -4.41 -9.63 5.01
CA THR A 144 -3.72 -9.58 6.30
C THR A 144 -2.64 -8.50 6.28
N LEU A 145 -2.48 -7.77 7.39
CA LEU A 145 -1.36 -6.85 7.56
C LEU A 145 -0.14 -7.63 8.05
N GLN A 146 0.91 -7.66 7.25
CA GLN A 146 2.21 -8.23 7.59
C GLN A 146 3.13 -7.11 8.04
N ILE A 147 3.28 -6.96 9.37
CA ILE A 147 4.13 -5.93 9.96
C ILE A 147 5.58 -6.39 9.88
N ARG A 148 6.46 -5.50 9.38
CA ARG A 148 7.91 -5.68 9.27
C ARG A 148 8.65 -4.42 9.71
N ALA A 149 9.93 -4.27 9.32
CA ALA A 149 10.78 -3.20 9.81
C ALA A 149 10.58 -1.83 9.15
N SER A 150 9.86 -1.75 8.00
CA SER A 150 9.61 -0.46 7.32
C SER A 150 8.59 0.44 8.02
N THR A 151 8.02 -0.02 9.14
CA THR A 151 7.15 0.79 10.00
C THR A 151 7.66 0.75 11.44
N GLY A 152 7.72 1.89 12.10
CA GLY A 152 8.25 2.02 13.42
C GLY A 152 7.62 3.13 14.25
N LYS A 153 8.03 3.24 15.50
CA LYS A 153 7.74 4.42 16.31
C LYS A 153 8.62 5.56 15.80
N ARG A 154 8.02 6.73 15.59
CA ARG A 154 8.81 7.94 15.28
C ARG A 154 9.94 8.07 16.30
N GLY A 155 11.19 8.13 15.83
CA GLY A 155 12.31 8.56 16.64
C GLY A 155 12.04 9.94 17.23
N ARG A 156 12.49 10.15 18.45
CA ARG A 156 12.36 11.45 19.13
C ARG A 156 13.28 12.47 18.51
#